data_7750063082e07db0f0102a304b4d37b6
#
_entry.id   7750063082e07db0f0102a304b4d37b6
#
_cell.length_a   1.000
_cell.length_b   1.000
_cell.length_c   1.000
_cell.angle_alpha   90.00
_cell.angle_beta   90.00
_cell.angle_gamma   90.00
#
_symmetry.space_group_name_H-M   'P 1'
#
loop_
_entity.id
_entity.type
_entity.pdbx_description
1 polymer ?
#
loop_
_entity_poly.entity_id
_entity_poly.type
_entity_poly.pdbx_seq_one_letter_code
_entity_poly.pdbx_strand_id
1 'polypeptide(L)'
;MDEINIQKAVQEARRSDYIVLCLGENTYTEKPGDLNDLNIHKLQSKLAVELSKTGKPIILILNLGRPRLISDIEPLMSAVVNVYLPGNFGADALADILSGKVNPSGKLPYTYPAYPNSLLPYYYNCLLYTSPSPRDSDQ
;
A
#
# COMPACT_ATOMS: atom_id res chain seq x y z
N MET A 1 13.20 -2.35 -14.39
CA MET A 1 13.11 -3.72 -13.81
C MET A 1 12.82 -4.64 -14.97
N ASP A 2 13.63 -5.66 -15.18
CA ASP A 2 13.55 -6.57 -16.32
C ASP A 2 13.20 -7.97 -15.80
N GLU A 3 12.78 -8.87 -16.69
CA GLU A 3 12.42 -10.25 -16.31
C GLU A 3 13.58 -11.01 -15.63
N ILE A 4 14.82 -10.74 -16.05
CA ILE A 4 16.04 -11.33 -15.44
C ILE A 4 16.15 -10.95 -13.96
N ASN A 5 15.82 -9.72 -13.62
CA ASN A 5 15.87 -9.24 -12.23
C ASN A 5 14.77 -9.86 -11.36
N ILE A 6 13.60 -10.13 -11.94
CA ILE A 6 12.51 -10.84 -11.24
C ILE A 6 12.94 -12.27 -10.91
N GLN A 7 13.56 -13.00 -11.87
CA GLN A 7 14.03 -14.35 -11.62
C GLN A 7 15.10 -14.42 -10.51
N LYS A 8 16.04 -13.48 -10.50
CA LYS A 8 17.03 -13.37 -9.43
C LYS A 8 16.37 -13.13 -8.07
N ALA A 9 15.42 -12.21 -8.00
CA ALA A 9 14.68 -11.93 -6.77
C ALA A 9 13.94 -13.18 -6.25
N VAL A 10 13.31 -13.96 -7.14
CA VAL A 10 12.65 -15.22 -6.78
C VAL A 10 13.63 -16.26 -6.27
N GLN A 11 14.83 -16.35 -6.86
CA GLN A 11 15.86 -17.29 -6.40
C GLN A 11 16.34 -16.96 -4.98
N GLU A 12 16.58 -15.70 -4.68
CA GLU A 12 16.97 -15.24 -3.34
C GLU A 12 15.82 -15.40 -2.33
N ALA A 13 14.59 -15.08 -2.74
CA ALA A 13 13.40 -15.25 -1.91
C ALA A 13 13.18 -16.68 -1.44
N ARG A 14 13.52 -17.69 -2.26
CA ARG A 14 13.42 -19.10 -1.87
C ARG A 14 14.34 -19.48 -0.71
N ARG A 15 15.42 -18.73 -0.50
CA ARG A 15 16.43 -18.98 0.56
C ARG A 15 16.14 -18.20 1.84
N SER A 16 15.15 -17.29 1.82
CA SER A 16 14.79 -16.47 2.96
C SER A 16 13.59 -17.04 3.72
N ASP A 17 13.41 -16.63 4.97
CA ASP A 17 12.29 -17.05 5.80
C ASP A 17 11.03 -16.24 5.49
N TYR A 18 11.19 -14.97 5.14
CA TYR A 18 10.13 -14.06 4.71
C TYR A 18 10.67 -13.03 3.72
N ILE A 19 9.77 -12.34 3.05
CA ILE A 19 10.09 -11.35 2.02
C ILE A 19 9.56 -9.99 2.46
N VAL A 20 10.40 -8.97 2.44
CA VAL A 20 9.98 -7.57 2.53
C VAL A 20 9.98 -6.99 1.12
N LEU A 21 8.80 -6.78 0.57
CA LEU A 21 8.60 -6.27 -0.79
C LEU A 21 8.24 -4.80 -0.76
N CYS A 22 9.15 -3.94 -1.21
CA CYS A 22 8.91 -2.50 -1.31
C CYS A 22 8.45 -2.14 -2.72
N LEU A 23 7.24 -1.64 -2.85
CA LEU A 23 6.68 -1.13 -4.09
C LEU A 23 6.32 0.35 -3.94
N GLY A 24 6.35 1.08 -5.04
CA GLY A 24 6.08 2.51 -4.97
C GLY A 24 6.06 3.21 -6.32
N GLU A 25 5.95 4.52 -6.26
CA GLU A 25 6.00 5.42 -7.40
C GLU A 25 7.27 6.27 -7.39
N ASN A 26 7.66 6.73 -8.57
CA ASN A 26 8.64 7.82 -8.68
C ASN A 26 8.04 9.12 -8.13
N THR A 27 8.91 10.08 -7.83
CA THR A 27 8.50 11.42 -7.43
C THR A 27 7.65 12.06 -8.52
N TYR A 28 6.57 12.74 -8.13
CA TYR A 28 5.67 13.45 -9.01
C TYR A 28 5.18 14.72 -8.32
N THR A 29 4.91 15.76 -9.10
CA THR A 29 4.30 17.01 -8.66
C THR A 29 3.40 17.56 -9.74
N GLU A 30 2.29 18.18 -9.34
CA GLU A 30 1.35 18.89 -10.21
C GLU A 30 0.91 18.07 -11.45
N LYS A 31 0.67 18.75 -12.58
CA LYS A 31 0.20 18.14 -13.84
C LYS A 31 1.05 16.98 -14.35
N PRO A 32 2.39 16.99 -14.29
CA PRO A 32 3.19 15.81 -14.65
C PRO A 32 2.90 14.57 -13.81
N GLY A 33 2.27 14.75 -12.65
CA GLY A 33 1.82 13.67 -11.78
C GLY A 33 0.40 13.16 -12.06
N ASP A 34 -0.35 13.78 -12.98
CA ASP A 34 -1.71 13.34 -13.29
C ASP A 34 -1.72 11.94 -13.91
N LEU A 35 -2.67 11.12 -13.47
CA LEU A 35 -2.81 9.74 -13.92
C LEU A 35 -4.24 9.46 -14.38
N ASN A 36 -4.34 8.75 -15.50
CA ASN A 36 -5.59 8.16 -15.97
C ASN A 36 -5.77 6.70 -15.50
N ASP A 37 -4.69 6.06 -15.07
CA ASP A 37 -4.68 4.67 -14.59
C ASP A 37 -4.10 4.60 -13.18
N LEU A 38 -4.92 4.15 -12.23
CA LEU A 38 -4.54 3.98 -10.83
C LEU A 38 -3.88 2.62 -10.55
N ASN A 39 -3.79 1.71 -11.49
CA ASN A 39 -3.12 0.44 -11.27
C ASN A 39 -1.64 0.65 -10.95
N ILE A 40 -1.12 -0.15 -10.02
CA ILE A 40 0.33 -0.18 -9.79
C ILE A 40 1.04 -0.65 -11.07
N HIS A 41 2.30 -0.27 -11.24
CA HIS A 41 3.04 -0.60 -12.46
C HIS A 41 3.09 -2.11 -12.70
N LYS A 42 2.79 -2.56 -13.92
CA LYS A 42 2.65 -3.99 -14.30
C LYS A 42 3.85 -4.86 -13.89
N LEU A 43 5.08 -4.33 -13.96
CA LEU A 43 6.27 -5.08 -13.54
C LEU A 43 6.36 -5.24 -12.02
N GLN A 44 5.82 -4.30 -11.24
CA GLN A 44 5.75 -4.42 -9.78
C GLN A 44 4.70 -5.47 -9.40
N SER A 45 3.54 -5.45 -10.03
CA SER A 45 2.51 -6.49 -9.86
C SER A 45 3.05 -7.87 -10.25
N LYS A 46 3.73 -7.99 -11.40
CA LYS A 46 4.38 -9.22 -11.84
C LYS A 46 5.41 -9.72 -10.81
N LEU A 47 6.25 -8.85 -10.27
CA LEU A 47 7.22 -9.22 -9.23
C LEU A 47 6.52 -9.80 -7.99
N ALA A 48 5.47 -9.14 -7.49
CA ALA A 48 4.70 -9.59 -6.34
C ALA A 48 4.09 -11.00 -6.57
N VAL A 49 3.49 -11.21 -7.74
CA VAL A 49 2.92 -12.50 -8.14
C VAL A 49 4.00 -13.59 -8.24
N GLU A 50 5.15 -13.30 -8.84
CA GLU A 50 6.22 -14.31 -8.95
C GLU A 50 6.83 -14.64 -7.57
N LEU A 51 6.97 -13.66 -6.69
CA LEU A 51 7.44 -13.88 -5.33
C LEU A 51 6.44 -14.72 -4.50
N SER A 52 5.14 -14.51 -4.67
CA SER A 52 4.13 -15.29 -3.94
C SER A 52 4.18 -16.79 -4.24
N LYS A 53 4.62 -17.16 -5.44
CA LYS A 53 4.80 -18.58 -5.83
C LYS A 53 5.90 -19.29 -5.04
N THR A 54 6.74 -18.56 -4.31
CA THR A 54 7.75 -19.17 -3.43
C THR A 54 7.16 -19.78 -2.16
N GLY A 55 5.91 -19.45 -1.82
CA GLY A 55 5.24 -19.86 -0.59
C GLY A 55 5.79 -19.19 0.68
N LYS A 56 6.68 -18.21 0.54
CA LYS A 56 7.20 -17.44 1.67
C LYS A 56 6.24 -16.33 2.06
N PRO A 57 6.08 -16.02 3.36
CA PRO A 57 5.27 -14.87 3.77
C PRO A 57 5.87 -13.56 3.23
N ILE A 58 5.00 -12.72 2.68
CA ILE A 58 5.39 -11.43 2.07
C ILE A 58 4.79 -10.28 2.89
N ILE A 59 5.65 -9.38 3.33
CA ILE A 59 5.28 -8.10 3.91
C ILE A 59 5.43 -7.04 2.82
N LEU A 60 4.31 -6.51 2.35
CA LEU A 60 4.29 -5.47 1.33
C LEU A 60 4.41 -4.09 1.97
N ILE A 61 5.41 -3.33 1.54
CA ILE A 61 5.61 -1.94 1.91
C ILE A 61 5.23 -1.06 0.73
N LEU A 62 4.26 -0.18 0.90
CA LEU A 62 3.82 0.75 -0.12
C LEU A 62 4.38 2.15 0.16
N ASN A 63 5.27 2.61 -0.71
CA ASN A 63 5.80 3.98 -0.71
C ASN A 63 5.08 4.79 -1.79
N LEU A 64 3.86 5.26 -1.46
CA LEU A 64 2.92 5.88 -2.38
C LEU A 64 2.30 7.12 -1.73
N GLY A 65 2.38 8.26 -2.40
CA GLY A 65 1.72 9.49 -1.95
C GLY A 65 0.20 9.50 -2.20
N ARG A 66 -0.28 8.61 -3.06
CA ARG A 66 -1.70 8.43 -3.42
C ARG A 66 -2.05 6.94 -3.51
N PRO A 67 -3.30 6.54 -3.32
CA PRO A 67 -3.69 5.15 -3.43
C PRO A 67 -3.52 4.64 -4.87
N ARG A 68 -2.79 3.53 -5.02
CA ARG A 68 -2.68 2.77 -6.27
C ARG A 68 -3.41 1.45 -6.10
N LEU A 69 -4.11 0.99 -7.14
CA LEU A 69 -4.85 -0.25 -7.08
C LEU A 69 -3.89 -1.44 -6.94
N ILE A 70 -4.09 -2.23 -5.91
CA ILE A 70 -3.29 -3.41 -5.56
C ILE A 70 -4.16 -4.65 -5.31
N SER A 71 -5.42 -4.60 -5.68
CA SER A 71 -6.40 -5.68 -5.43
C SER A 71 -6.02 -7.03 -6.04
N ASP A 72 -5.17 -7.03 -7.06
CA ASP A 72 -4.63 -8.24 -7.69
C ASP A 72 -3.48 -8.88 -6.88
N ILE A 73 -2.78 -8.11 -6.06
CA ILE A 73 -1.62 -8.59 -5.29
C ILE A 73 -1.87 -8.61 -3.78
N GLU A 74 -2.73 -7.74 -3.26
CA GLU A 74 -3.01 -7.67 -1.83
C GLU A 74 -3.39 -9.03 -1.20
N PRO A 75 -4.25 -9.86 -1.81
CA PRO A 75 -4.59 -11.16 -1.24
C PRO A 75 -3.42 -12.16 -1.16
N LEU A 76 -2.32 -11.88 -1.84
CA LEU A 76 -1.11 -12.70 -1.84
C LEU A 76 -0.13 -12.30 -0.72
N MET A 77 -0.43 -11.21 -0.01
CA MET A 77 0.46 -10.64 1.00
C MET A 77 0.06 -11.11 2.40
N SER A 78 1.05 -11.35 3.25
CA SER A 78 0.83 -11.67 4.67
C SER A 78 0.52 -10.42 5.50
N ALA A 79 1.06 -9.28 5.08
CA ALA A 79 0.79 -7.98 5.67
C ALA A 79 1.05 -6.88 4.64
N VAL A 80 0.33 -5.75 4.78
CA VAL A 80 0.54 -4.55 3.96
C VAL A 80 0.75 -3.35 4.87
N VAL A 81 1.84 -2.61 4.65
CA VAL A 81 2.17 -1.39 5.38
C VAL A 81 2.26 -0.24 4.38
N ASN A 82 1.41 0.77 4.52
CA ASN A 82 1.47 1.98 3.71
C ASN A 82 2.27 3.05 4.46
N VAL A 83 3.44 3.38 3.93
CA VAL A 83 4.35 4.38 4.52
C VAL A 83 4.19 5.76 3.90
N TYR A 84 3.35 5.92 2.91
CA TYR A 84 3.14 7.19 2.16
C TYR A 84 4.46 7.75 1.62
N LEU A 85 4.79 8.98 1.98
CA LEU A 85 6.05 9.68 1.66
C LEU A 85 6.80 9.95 2.96
N PRO A 86 7.56 8.97 3.48
CA PRO A 86 8.02 8.97 4.86
C PRO A 86 9.19 9.93 5.15
N GLY A 87 9.77 10.55 4.12
CA GLY A 87 10.90 11.47 4.27
C GLY A 87 12.19 10.78 4.74
N ASN A 88 13.11 11.58 5.26
CA ASN A 88 14.50 11.15 5.51
C ASN A 88 14.63 10.12 6.66
N PHE A 89 13.72 10.15 7.63
CA PHE A 89 13.75 9.24 8.80
C PHE A 89 12.80 8.04 8.67
N GLY A 90 12.14 7.90 7.52
CA GLY A 90 11.14 6.86 7.29
C GLY A 90 11.71 5.45 7.34
N ALA A 91 12.96 5.27 6.89
CA ALA A 91 13.59 3.96 6.90
C ALA A 91 13.86 3.46 8.32
N ASP A 92 14.33 4.33 9.22
CA ASP A 92 14.57 3.98 10.62
C ASP A 92 13.26 3.63 11.34
N ALA A 93 12.22 4.45 11.15
CA ALA A 93 10.90 4.19 11.72
C ALA A 93 10.30 2.87 11.19
N LEU A 94 10.44 2.58 9.91
CA LEU A 94 9.97 1.33 9.31
C LEU A 94 10.74 0.12 9.86
N ALA A 95 12.06 0.23 10.02
CA ALA A 95 12.88 -0.82 10.63
C ALA A 95 12.45 -1.12 12.07
N ASP A 96 12.13 -0.10 12.87
CA ASP A 96 11.63 -0.26 14.22
C ASP A 96 10.26 -0.97 14.26
N ILE A 97 9.39 -0.70 13.29
CA ILE A 97 8.11 -1.40 13.13
C ILE A 97 8.32 -2.85 12.71
N LEU A 98 9.11 -3.10 11.68
CA LEU A 98 9.35 -4.46 11.16
C LEU A 98 10.07 -5.36 12.15
N SER A 99 10.95 -4.79 12.99
CA SER A 99 11.61 -5.53 14.07
C SER A 99 10.72 -5.78 15.29
N GLY A 100 9.51 -5.21 15.33
CA GLY A 100 8.61 -5.32 16.49
C GLY A 100 8.98 -4.42 17.68
N LYS A 101 9.96 -3.55 17.53
CA LYS A 101 10.37 -2.58 18.55
C LYS A 101 9.28 -1.52 18.80
N VAL A 102 8.55 -1.16 17.75
CA VAL A 102 7.42 -0.24 17.77
C VAL A 102 6.21 -0.91 17.15
N ASN A 103 5.08 -0.90 17.85
CA ASN A 103 3.81 -1.38 17.30
C ASN A 103 3.16 -0.27 16.47
N PRO A 104 2.83 -0.51 15.18
CA PRO A 104 2.18 0.51 14.36
C PRO A 104 0.78 0.84 14.91
N SER A 105 0.51 2.12 15.12
CA SER A 105 -0.77 2.62 15.63
C SER A 105 -1.56 3.44 14.58
N GLY A 106 -0.92 3.79 13.47
CA GLY A 106 -1.52 4.54 12.38
C GLY A 106 -2.61 3.74 11.67
N LYS A 107 -3.70 4.42 11.32
CA LYS A 107 -4.79 3.87 10.50
C LYS A 107 -4.88 4.62 9.19
N LEU A 108 -5.40 3.95 8.15
CA LEU A 108 -5.66 4.63 6.88
C LEU A 108 -6.70 5.74 7.09
N PRO A 109 -6.44 6.97 6.62
CA PRO A 109 -7.38 8.08 6.76
C PRO A 109 -8.52 8.05 5.73
N TYR A 110 -8.53 7.08 4.83
CA TYR A 110 -9.53 6.89 3.78
C TYR A 110 -9.76 5.40 3.53
N THR A 111 -10.86 5.08 2.86
CA THR A 111 -11.08 3.71 2.35
C THR A 111 -10.15 3.45 1.17
N TYR A 112 -9.30 2.43 1.27
CA TYR A 112 -8.41 2.07 0.18
C TYR A 112 -9.22 1.50 -1.00
N PRO A 113 -9.11 2.06 -2.22
CA PRO A 113 -9.92 1.63 -3.35
C PRO A 113 -9.48 0.25 -3.86
N ALA A 114 -10.46 -0.63 -4.09
CA ALA A 114 -10.24 -1.94 -4.72
C ALA A 114 -10.35 -1.87 -6.25
N TYR A 115 -11.17 -0.94 -6.77
CA TYR A 115 -11.49 -0.82 -8.19
C TYR A 115 -11.43 0.64 -8.63
N PRO A 116 -11.14 0.93 -9.91
CA PRO A 116 -11.27 2.27 -10.45
C PRO A 116 -12.75 2.70 -10.39
N ASN A 117 -12.97 3.98 -10.10
CA ASN A 117 -14.32 4.57 -9.96
C ASN A 117 -15.21 3.88 -8.89
N SER A 118 -14.61 3.31 -7.88
CA SER A 118 -15.35 2.76 -6.75
C SER A 118 -16.13 3.87 -6.03
N LEU A 119 -17.43 3.69 -5.86
CA LEU A 119 -18.34 4.59 -5.13
C LEU A 119 -18.30 4.38 -3.60
N LEU A 120 -17.23 3.83 -3.07
CA LEU A 120 -17.06 3.65 -1.64
C LEU A 120 -16.99 5.01 -0.94
N PRO A 121 -17.59 5.16 0.25
CA PRO A 121 -17.45 6.39 1.01
C PRO A 121 -15.98 6.66 1.31
N TYR A 122 -15.51 7.82 0.87
CA TYR A 122 -14.14 8.25 1.07
C TYR A 122 -13.80 8.44 2.55
N TYR A 123 -14.75 8.98 3.30
CA TYR A 123 -14.59 9.18 4.73
C TYR A 123 -15.09 7.99 5.55
N TYR A 124 -14.35 7.63 6.59
CA TYR A 124 -14.78 6.65 7.59
C TYR A 124 -15.89 7.16 8.52
N ASN A 125 -16.45 8.30 8.24
CA ASN A 125 -17.57 8.79 9.02
C ASN A 125 -18.73 7.82 8.89
N CYS A 126 -19.12 7.25 10.01
CA CYS A 126 -20.32 6.42 10.11
C CYS A 126 -21.51 7.21 9.55
N LEU A 127 -22.39 6.55 8.80
CA LEU A 127 -23.63 7.15 8.27
C LEU A 127 -24.49 7.82 9.37
N LEU A 128 -24.28 7.47 10.62
CA LEU A 128 -24.90 8.11 11.79
C LEU A 128 -24.42 9.55 12.04
N TYR A 129 -23.32 9.99 11.40
CA TYR A 129 -22.84 11.37 11.52
C TYR A 129 -23.54 12.35 10.57
N THR A 130 -24.42 11.87 9.71
CA THR A 130 -25.21 12.71 8.79
C THR A 130 -26.58 13.07 9.37
N SER A 131 -26.93 12.61 10.57
CA SER A 131 -28.08 13.16 11.28
C SER A 131 -27.70 14.54 11.84
N PRO A 132 -28.55 15.56 11.68
CA PRO A 132 -28.29 16.88 12.25
C PRO A 132 -28.03 16.74 13.75
N SER A 133 -26.97 17.45 14.20
CA SER A 133 -26.67 17.53 15.62
C SER A 133 -27.92 18.04 16.37
N PRO A 134 -28.17 17.59 17.61
CA PRO A 134 -29.24 18.15 18.42
C PRO A 134 -29.17 19.70 18.57
N ARG A 135 -28.00 20.30 18.29
CA ARG A 135 -27.84 21.77 18.24
C ARG A 135 -28.43 22.41 16.99
N ASP A 136 -28.62 21.66 15.91
CA ASP A 136 -29.16 22.19 14.65
C ASP A 136 -30.69 22.10 14.59
N SER A 137 -31.32 21.48 15.60
CA SER A 137 -32.77 21.36 15.72
C SER A 137 -33.42 22.54 16.44
N ASP A 138 -32.65 23.46 16.99
CA ASP A 138 -33.13 24.64 17.74
C ASP A 138 -33.12 25.96 16.92
N GLN A 139 -33.05 25.87 15.60
CA GLN A 139 -33.16 27.04 14.72
C GLN A 139 -34.47 27.01 13.92
#